data_b4f325d6425d66ce5d99893f2f199dac
#
_entry.id   b4f325d6425d66ce5d99893f2f199dac
#
_cell.length_a   1.000
_cell.length_b   1.000
_cell.length_c   1.000
_cell.angle_alpha   90.00
_cell.angle_beta   90.00
_cell.angle_gamma   90.00
#
_symmetry.space_group_name_H-M   'P 1'
#
loop_
_entity.id
_entity.type
_entity.pdbx_description
1 polymer ?
#
loop_
_entity_poly.entity_id
_entity_poly.type
_entity_poly.pdbx_seq_one_letter_code
_entity_poly.pdbx_strand_id
1 'polypeptide(L)'
;MLGRAPSKTLQTEVVRTVFKADPKIVLAAVGPELNREPTLSRMPLDLEPVDGLHFEDLAGLFVSTPFNHGIVGMTIRQVAYIFGLTRRSGAKRAIEIGRWRGGTTVALAGAMGDGGKLWSIDVGEKEARVFHGRGLKFDEETREFLDRFGFDVELIVGDSRTLEVETGEVDLVLVDGDHTYEGVKIDVERWGRRVRVGGALLLDDAVDEPIFGSHAETAGRVMQELLDEGDFALRAQVDRLAHLERVR
;
A
#
# COMPACT_ATOMS: atom_id res chain seq x y z
N MET A 1 -13.01 -28.29 -42.88
CA MET A 1 -11.54 -28.11 -42.73
C MET A 1 -11.32 -27.41 -41.38
N LEU A 2 -10.93 -28.16 -40.37
CA LEU A 2 -10.54 -27.60 -39.07
C LEU A 2 -9.12 -26.99 -39.24
N GLY A 3 -9.03 -25.67 -39.19
CA GLY A 3 -7.76 -24.97 -39.26
C GLY A 3 -6.83 -25.41 -38.11
N ARG A 4 -5.60 -25.76 -38.43
CA ARG A 4 -4.58 -26.06 -37.41
C ARG A 4 -4.42 -24.87 -36.47
N ALA A 5 -4.49 -25.13 -35.18
CA ALA A 5 -4.16 -24.10 -34.18
C ALA A 5 -2.76 -23.53 -34.46
N PRO A 6 -2.56 -22.22 -34.36
CA PRO A 6 -1.26 -21.60 -34.58
C PRO A 6 -0.21 -22.15 -33.61
N SER A 7 1.05 -22.20 -34.06
CA SER A 7 2.15 -22.69 -33.22
C SER A 7 2.30 -21.85 -31.94
N LYS A 8 2.79 -22.45 -30.87
CA LYS A 8 3.04 -21.70 -29.59
C LYS A 8 3.92 -20.47 -29.81
N THR A 9 4.88 -20.53 -30.72
CA THR A 9 5.78 -19.41 -31.07
C THR A 9 5.00 -18.25 -31.69
N LEU A 10 4.08 -18.54 -32.65
CA LEU A 10 3.27 -17.53 -33.29
C LEU A 10 2.29 -16.88 -32.30
N GLN A 11 1.72 -17.68 -31.40
CA GLN A 11 0.86 -17.16 -30.32
C GLN A 11 1.63 -16.20 -29.40
N THR A 12 2.86 -16.56 -29.04
CA THR A 12 3.72 -15.71 -28.18
C THR A 12 4.10 -14.40 -28.88
N GLU A 13 4.42 -14.42 -30.16
CA GLU A 13 4.75 -13.21 -30.91
C GLU A 13 3.56 -12.29 -31.13
N VAL A 14 2.38 -12.85 -31.41
CA VAL A 14 1.15 -12.08 -31.54
C VAL A 14 0.81 -11.41 -30.20
N VAL A 15 0.84 -12.16 -29.09
CA VAL A 15 0.60 -11.62 -27.75
C VAL A 15 1.59 -10.51 -27.41
N ARG A 16 2.88 -10.70 -27.68
CA ARG A 16 3.90 -9.65 -27.46
C ARG A 16 3.66 -8.38 -28.28
N THR A 17 3.26 -8.54 -29.54
CA THR A 17 3.03 -7.41 -30.44
C THR A 17 1.79 -6.63 -30.01
N VAL A 18 0.71 -7.32 -29.70
CA VAL A 18 -0.54 -6.69 -29.25
C VAL A 18 -0.35 -6.04 -27.88
N PHE A 19 0.38 -6.70 -26.97
CA PHE A 19 0.68 -6.15 -25.63
C PHE A 19 1.50 -4.85 -25.71
N LYS A 20 2.47 -4.77 -26.64
CA LYS A 20 3.22 -3.53 -26.86
C LYS A 20 2.37 -2.40 -27.45
N ALA A 21 1.35 -2.75 -28.26
CA ALA A 21 0.47 -1.76 -28.88
C ALA A 21 -0.64 -1.29 -27.91
N ASP A 22 -1.29 -2.22 -27.22
CA ASP A 22 -2.31 -1.92 -26.21
C ASP A 22 -2.43 -3.08 -25.21
N PRO A 23 -1.87 -2.95 -24.00
CA PRO A 23 -1.95 -3.96 -22.96
C PRO A 23 -3.38 -4.35 -22.57
N LYS A 24 -4.34 -3.43 -22.69
CA LYS A 24 -5.75 -3.68 -22.33
C LYS A 24 -6.42 -4.71 -23.24
N ILE A 25 -6.02 -4.75 -24.52
CA ILE A 25 -6.55 -5.75 -25.46
C ILE A 25 -6.12 -7.16 -25.04
N VAL A 26 -4.86 -7.30 -24.62
CA VAL A 26 -4.36 -8.60 -24.13
C VAL A 26 -5.07 -9.02 -22.86
N LEU A 27 -5.26 -8.10 -21.92
CA LEU A 27 -6.00 -8.36 -20.68
C LEU A 27 -7.44 -8.83 -20.94
N ALA A 28 -8.11 -8.22 -21.91
CA ALA A 28 -9.46 -8.61 -22.32
C ALA A 28 -9.51 -10.00 -23.00
N ALA A 29 -8.46 -10.38 -23.73
CA ALA A 29 -8.41 -11.60 -24.53
C ALA A 29 -7.96 -12.85 -23.75
N VAL A 30 -7.24 -12.68 -22.63
CA VAL A 30 -6.63 -13.81 -21.87
C VAL A 30 -7.63 -14.53 -20.96
N GLY A 31 -8.83 -14.02 -20.85
CA GLY A 31 -9.91 -14.64 -20.10
C GLY A 31 -9.91 -14.35 -18.59
N PRO A 32 -10.99 -14.72 -17.90
CA PRO A 32 -11.23 -14.37 -16.50
C PRO A 32 -10.17 -14.87 -15.53
N GLU A 33 -9.52 -15.99 -15.85
CA GLU A 33 -8.56 -16.62 -14.93
C GLU A 33 -7.21 -15.89 -14.87
N LEU A 34 -6.78 -15.26 -15.98
CA LEU A 34 -5.56 -14.48 -16.03
C LEU A 34 -5.78 -13.01 -15.63
N ASN A 35 -7.04 -12.57 -15.63
CA ASN A 35 -7.47 -11.25 -15.18
C ASN A 35 -7.90 -11.22 -13.70
N ARG A 36 -7.72 -12.30 -12.96
CA ARG A 36 -8.04 -12.30 -11.54
C ARG A 36 -7.04 -11.41 -10.81
N GLU A 37 -7.57 -10.41 -10.16
CA GLU A 37 -6.80 -9.61 -9.23
C GLU A 37 -6.28 -10.48 -8.08
N PRO A 38 -5.01 -10.37 -7.70
CA PRO A 38 -4.54 -11.05 -6.51
C PRO A 38 -5.26 -10.50 -5.28
N THR A 39 -5.71 -11.38 -4.43
CA THR A 39 -6.36 -11.05 -3.15
C THR A 39 -5.70 -11.87 -2.06
N LEU A 40 -5.83 -11.43 -0.81
CA LEU A 40 -5.26 -12.13 0.34
C LEU A 40 -5.76 -13.58 0.43
N SER A 41 -7.03 -13.83 0.13
CA SER A 41 -7.63 -15.17 0.15
C SER A 41 -7.11 -16.10 -0.97
N ARG A 42 -6.54 -15.54 -2.03
CA ARG A 42 -5.99 -16.30 -3.16
C ARG A 42 -4.50 -16.46 -3.12
N MET A 43 -3.86 -15.78 -2.20
CA MET A 43 -2.45 -15.96 -1.97
C MET A 43 -2.21 -17.30 -1.29
N PRO A 44 -1.24 -18.09 -1.75
CA PRO A 44 -0.86 -19.34 -1.08
C PRO A 44 -0.06 -19.03 0.19
N LEU A 45 -0.64 -18.22 1.06
CA LEU A 45 -0.10 -17.92 2.37
C LEU A 45 -0.57 -19.04 3.30
N ASP A 46 0.09 -20.19 3.21
CA ASP A 46 -0.10 -21.27 4.18
C ASP A 46 0.71 -20.92 5.44
N LEU A 47 0.29 -19.81 6.05
CA LEU A 47 0.95 -19.27 7.23
C LEU A 47 0.26 -19.85 8.46
N GLU A 48 0.90 -20.84 9.07
CA GLU A 48 0.57 -21.18 10.46
C GLU A 48 1.23 -20.12 11.35
N PRO A 49 0.45 -19.39 12.17
CA PRO A 49 0.99 -18.35 13.05
C PRO A 49 1.73 -18.99 14.22
N VAL A 50 2.99 -19.36 14.03
CA VAL A 50 3.78 -20.01 15.08
C VAL A 50 4.40 -18.97 16.02
N ASP A 51 4.97 -17.88 15.49
CA ASP A 51 5.67 -16.84 16.26
C ASP A 51 5.35 -15.42 15.76
N GLY A 52 4.15 -15.20 15.21
CA GLY A 52 3.75 -13.96 14.55
C GLY A 52 4.17 -13.94 13.08
N LEU A 53 3.92 -12.82 12.42
CA LEU A 53 4.20 -12.63 11.02
C LEU A 53 5.64 -12.12 10.81
N HIS A 54 6.43 -12.82 10.01
CA HIS A 54 7.77 -12.40 9.59
C HIS A 54 7.71 -11.75 8.21
N PHE A 55 8.74 -10.97 7.84
CA PHE A 55 8.75 -10.30 6.54
C PHE A 55 8.75 -11.29 5.37
N GLU A 56 9.43 -12.42 5.50
CA GLU A 56 9.50 -13.48 4.49
C GLU A 56 8.11 -14.06 4.18
N ASP A 57 7.22 -14.10 5.16
CA ASP A 57 5.84 -14.58 5.02
C ASP A 57 5.02 -13.63 4.14
N LEU A 58 5.44 -12.37 4.03
CA LEU A 58 4.77 -11.36 3.22
C LEU A 58 5.15 -11.46 1.72
N ALA A 59 6.08 -12.34 1.34
CA ALA A 59 6.52 -12.45 -0.05
C ALA A 59 5.37 -12.64 -1.04
N GLY A 60 4.33 -13.38 -0.63
CA GLY A 60 3.13 -13.58 -1.42
C GLY A 60 2.34 -12.29 -1.75
N LEU A 61 2.43 -11.25 -0.92
CA LEU A 61 1.75 -9.97 -1.15
C LEU A 61 2.30 -9.22 -2.37
N PHE A 62 3.54 -9.54 -2.76
CA PHE A 62 4.24 -8.94 -3.89
C PHE A 62 4.15 -9.76 -5.16
N VAL A 63 3.44 -10.89 -5.14
CA VAL A 63 3.26 -11.71 -6.35
C VAL A 63 2.46 -10.92 -7.36
N SER A 64 3.12 -10.51 -8.44
CA SER A 64 2.50 -9.85 -9.56
C SER A 64 2.79 -10.60 -10.85
N THR A 65 1.89 -10.48 -11.79
CA THR A 65 2.08 -10.94 -13.17
C THR A 65 2.23 -9.73 -14.09
N PRO A 66 2.59 -9.92 -15.36
CA PRO A 66 2.54 -8.81 -16.34
C PRO A 66 1.16 -8.16 -16.47
N PHE A 67 0.13 -8.79 -15.93
CA PHE A 67 -1.27 -8.39 -16.06
C PHE A 67 -1.90 -7.90 -14.76
N ASN A 68 -1.27 -8.21 -13.62
CA ASN A 68 -1.74 -7.84 -12.30
C ASN A 68 -0.62 -7.27 -11.46
N HIS A 69 -0.92 -6.22 -10.71
CA HIS A 69 -0.10 -5.84 -9.57
C HIS A 69 -0.35 -6.83 -8.42
N GLY A 70 0.58 -6.91 -7.48
CA GLY A 70 0.33 -7.54 -6.18
C GLY A 70 -0.79 -6.78 -5.43
N ILE A 71 -1.05 -7.18 -4.20
CA ILE A 71 -1.98 -6.46 -3.32
C ILE A 71 -1.29 -5.31 -2.56
N VAL A 72 -0.02 -5.07 -2.83
CA VAL A 72 0.76 -3.94 -2.33
C VAL A 72 1.09 -3.03 -3.51
N GLY A 73 0.78 -1.74 -3.40
CA GLY A 73 1.11 -0.73 -4.41
C GLY A 73 2.57 -0.27 -4.34
N MET A 74 3.22 -0.46 -3.20
CA MET A 74 4.61 -0.10 -2.95
C MET A 74 5.61 -1.14 -3.47
N THR A 75 6.87 -0.74 -3.63
CA THR A 75 7.94 -1.68 -3.93
C THR A 75 8.26 -2.56 -2.71
N ILE A 76 8.84 -3.72 -2.96
CA ILE A 76 9.30 -4.62 -1.87
C ILE A 76 10.30 -3.91 -0.94
N ARG A 77 11.11 -2.99 -1.47
CA ARG A 77 12.08 -2.21 -0.68
C ARG A 77 11.40 -1.23 0.27
N GLN A 78 10.35 -0.54 -0.20
CA GLN A 78 9.54 0.36 0.63
C GLN A 78 8.87 -0.41 1.76
N VAL A 79 8.20 -1.52 1.46
CA VAL A 79 7.51 -2.31 2.48
C VAL A 79 8.50 -2.98 3.44
N ALA A 80 9.64 -3.47 2.97
CA ALA A 80 10.70 -3.99 3.85
C ALA A 80 11.23 -2.91 4.80
N TYR A 81 11.37 -1.69 4.31
CA TYR A 81 11.77 -0.55 5.14
C TYR A 81 10.71 -0.23 6.20
N ILE A 82 9.43 -0.10 5.81
CA ILE A 82 8.30 0.16 6.70
C ILE A 82 8.22 -0.91 7.78
N PHE A 83 8.23 -2.19 7.39
CA PHE A 83 8.19 -3.34 8.29
C PHE A 83 9.36 -3.31 9.28
N GLY A 84 10.58 -3.15 8.77
CA GLY A 84 11.78 -3.10 9.61
C GLY A 84 11.83 -1.88 10.54
N LEU A 85 11.39 -0.70 10.08
CA LEU A 85 11.28 0.50 10.90
C LEU A 85 10.29 0.29 12.03
N THR A 86 9.07 -0.17 11.73
CA THR A 86 7.99 -0.42 12.69
C THR A 86 8.44 -1.39 13.77
N ARG A 87 9.11 -2.49 13.42
CA ARG A 87 9.64 -3.45 14.40
C ARG A 87 10.77 -2.87 15.24
N ARG A 88 11.75 -2.22 14.64
CA ARG A 88 12.92 -1.68 15.37
C ARG A 88 12.56 -0.53 16.31
N SER A 89 11.61 0.31 15.92
CA SER A 89 11.13 1.40 16.77
C SER A 89 10.23 0.91 17.91
N GLY A 90 9.76 -0.34 17.86
CA GLY A 90 8.78 -0.87 18.79
C GLY A 90 7.42 -0.18 18.69
N ALA A 91 7.08 0.37 17.52
CA ALA A 91 5.82 1.06 17.29
C ALA A 91 4.62 0.16 17.64
N LYS A 92 3.70 0.70 18.44
CA LYS A 92 2.48 0.01 18.87
C LYS A 92 1.19 0.72 18.48
N ARG A 93 1.29 1.96 18.04
CA ARG A 93 0.14 2.76 17.62
C ARG A 93 0.45 3.38 16.26
N ALA A 94 -0.31 3.02 15.23
CA ALA A 94 -0.08 3.52 13.90
C ALA A 94 -1.39 3.92 13.20
N ILE A 95 -1.27 4.86 12.27
CA ILE A 95 -2.34 5.27 11.36
C ILE A 95 -1.85 5.05 9.93
N GLU A 96 -2.69 4.49 9.09
CA GLU A 96 -2.50 4.36 7.66
C GLU A 96 -3.61 5.12 6.94
N ILE A 97 -3.25 6.01 6.03
CA ILE A 97 -4.16 6.70 5.12
C ILE A 97 -3.91 6.17 3.72
N GLY A 98 -4.94 5.55 3.13
CA GLY A 98 -4.81 4.83 1.86
C GLY A 98 -4.46 3.36 2.07
N ARG A 99 -5.48 2.52 2.15
CA ARG A 99 -5.34 1.06 2.36
C ARG A 99 -5.29 0.30 1.04
N TRP A 100 -5.99 0.80 0.03
CA TRP A 100 -6.18 0.11 -1.24
C TRP A 100 -6.61 -1.35 -1.04
N ARG A 101 -5.76 -2.32 -1.37
CA ARG A 101 -6.04 -3.76 -1.27
C ARG A 101 -5.61 -4.39 0.07
N GLY A 102 -5.17 -3.61 1.01
CA GLY A 102 -4.84 -4.05 2.36
C GLY A 102 -3.44 -4.65 2.54
N GLY A 103 -2.60 -4.67 1.50
CA GLY A 103 -1.28 -5.31 1.60
C GLY A 103 -0.36 -4.58 2.58
N THR A 104 -0.30 -3.25 2.53
CA THR A 104 0.50 -2.44 3.47
C THR A 104 -0.08 -2.49 4.89
N THR A 105 -1.42 -2.54 5.01
CA THR A 105 -2.12 -2.74 6.29
C THR A 105 -1.64 -4.01 6.99
N VAL A 106 -1.59 -5.14 6.24
CA VAL A 106 -1.10 -6.43 6.77
C VAL A 106 0.37 -6.34 7.19
N ALA A 107 1.21 -5.69 6.38
CA ALA A 107 2.62 -5.52 6.69
C ALA A 107 2.84 -4.70 7.96
N LEU A 108 2.12 -3.59 8.13
CA LEU A 108 2.17 -2.75 9.33
C LEU A 108 1.69 -3.52 10.57
N ALA A 109 0.52 -4.18 10.48
CA ALA A 109 -0.03 -4.96 11.59
C ALA A 109 0.93 -6.08 12.02
N GLY A 110 1.48 -6.83 11.06
CA GLY A 110 2.45 -7.88 11.33
C GLY A 110 3.76 -7.36 11.93
N ALA A 111 4.22 -6.18 11.51
CA ALA A 111 5.41 -5.55 12.08
C ALA A 111 5.20 -5.08 13.52
N MET A 112 4.01 -4.57 13.86
CA MET A 112 3.67 -4.16 15.23
C MET A 112 3.51 -5.36 16.16
N GLY A 113 2.98 -6.48 15.64
CA GLY A 113 2.74 -7.70 16.43
C GLY A 113 1.79 -7.48 17.59
N ASP A 114 1.91 -8.33 18.62
CA ASP A 114 1.03 -8.31 19.79
C ASP A 114 0.99 -6.95 20.49
N GLY A 115 -0.21 -6.53 20.85
CA GLY A 115 -0.47 -5.25 21.52
C GLY A 115 -0.32 -4.02 20.61
N GLY A 116 -0.12 -4.23 19.29
CA GLY A 116 -0.19 -3.16 18.31
C GLY A 116 -1.63 -2.79 17.98
N LYS A 117 -1.91 -1.49 17.77
CA LYS A 117 -3.20 -0.95 17.29
C LYS A 117 -2.99 -0.15 16.04
N LEU A 118 -3.63 -0.54 14.95
CA LEU A 118 -3.59 0.14 13.66
C LEU A 118 -4.99 0.69 13.30
N TRP A 119 -5.05 1.97 12.96
CA TRP A 119 -6.19 2.58 12.29
C TRP A 119 -5.87 2.73 10.81
N SER A 120 -6.57 1.98 9.96
CA SER A 120 -6.38 2.01 8.51
C SER A 120 -7.59 2.64 7.86
N ILE A 121 -7.39 3.82 7.29
CA ILE A 121 -8.43 4.70 6.74
C ILE A 121 -8.35 4.69 5.22
N ASP A 122 -9.50 4.44 4.57
CA ASP A 122 -9.61 4.46 3.11
C ASP A 122 -11.02 4.91 2.69
N VAL A 123 -11.15 5.54 1.54
CA VAL A 123 -12.46 5.94 0.99
C VAL A 123 -13.34 4.75 0.61
N GLY A 124 -12.72 3.57 0.49
CA GLY A 124 -13.39 2.29 0.28
C GLY A 124 -13.61 1.92 -1.18
N GLU A 125 -14.02 0.68 -1.37
CA GLU A 125 -14.13 0.03 -2.69
C GLU A 125 -15.06 0.74 -3.68
N LYS A 126 -16.02 1.53 -3.21
CA LYS A 126 -16.96 2.24 -4.10
C LYS A 126 -16.25 3.29 -4.94
N GLU A 127 -15.31 4.01 -4.35
CA GLU A 127 -14.50 5.02 -5.03
C GLU A 127 -13.38 4.34 -5.85
N ALA A 128 -12.78 3.29 -5.32
CA ALA A 128 -11.75 2.50 -5.99
C ALA A 128 -12.27 1.73 -7.23
N ARG A 129 -13.58 1.49 -7.34
CA ARG A 129 -14.19 0.77 -8.48
C ARG A 129 -13.92 1.37 -9.85
N VAL A 130 -13.62 2.64 -9.92
CA VAL A 130 -13.29 3.33 -11.18
C VAL A 130 -11.99 2.78 -11.77
N PHE A 131 -11.07 2.32 -10.92
CA PHE A 131 -9.74 1.88 -11.32
C PHE A 131 -9.52 0.36 -11.31
N HIS A 132 -10.26 -0.40 -10.50
CA HIS A 132 -9.86 -1.78 -10.13
C HIS A 132 -10.88 -2.90 -10.42
N GLY A 133 -11.91 -2.65 -11.20
CA GLY A 133 -12.84 -3.72 -11.62
C GLY A 133 -13.97 -3.99 -10.62
N ARG A 134 -14.94 -4.79 -11.06
CA ARG A 134 -16.19 -5.03 -10.32
C ARG A 134 -16.06 -6.22 -9.36
N GLY A 135 -16.58 -6.04 -8.15
CA GLY A 135 -16.92 -7.16 -7.25
C GLY A 135 -15.77 -7.68 -6.39
N LEU A 136 -14.72 -6.89 -6.20
CA LEU A 136 -13.64 -7.25 -5.28
C LEU A 136 -14.02 -6.82 -3.87
N LYS A 137 -13.75 -7.67 -2.90
CA LYS A 137 -14.10 -7.49 -1.49
C LYS A 137 -12.84 -7.38 -0.65
N PHE A 138 -11.97 -6.43 -1.00
CA PHE A 138 -10.67 -6.30 -0.35
C PHE A 138 -10.77 -6.07 1.15
N ASP A 139 -11.71 -5.25 1.60
CA ASP A 139 -11.87 -4.98 3.03
C ASP A 139 -12.33 -6.22 3.81
N GLU A 140 -13.24 -7.03 3.23
CA GLU A 140 -13.68 -8.29 3.85
C GLU A 140 -12.50 -9.28 3.93
N GLU A 141 -11.78 -9.48 2.83
CA GLU A 141 -10.63 -10.41 2.76
C GLU A 141 -9.48 -9.94 3.67
N THR A 142 -9.21 -8.64 3.72
CA THR A 142 -8.21 -8.07 4.62
C THR A 142 -8.60 -8.32 6.08
N ARG A 143 -9.87 -8.10 6.44
CA ARG A 143 -10.35 -8.36 7.80
C ARG A 143 -10.22 -9.83 8.18
N GLU A 144 -10.68 -10.76 7.33
CA GLU A 144 -10.55 -12.19 7.58
C GLU A 144 -9.09 -12.59 7.80
N PHE A 145 -8.17 -12.02 7.03
CA PHE A 145 -6.74 -12.27 7.20
C PHE A 145 -6.22 -11.73 8.54
N LEU A 146 -6.54 -10.47 8.88
CA LEU A 146 -6.10 -9.83 10.12
C LEU A 146 -6.66 -10.56 11.35
N ASP A 147 -7.92 -10.95 11.31
CA ASP A 147 -8.59 -11.70 12.39
C ASP A 147 -7.94 -13.08 12.62
N ARG A 148 -7.53 -13.75 11.55
CA ARG A 148 -6.81 -15.04 11.62
C ARG A 148 -5.52 -14.95 12.43
N PHE A 149 -4.81 -13.83 12.35
CA PHE A 149 -3.58 -13.58 13.11
C PHE A 149 -3.82 -12.83 14.44
N GLY A 150 -5.06 -12.46 14.72
CA GLY A 150 -5.40 -11.74 15.96
C GLY A 150 -4.87 -10.30 16.00
N PHE A 151 -4.63 -9.67 14.86
CA PHE A 151 -4.16 -8.28 14.81
C PHE A 151 -5.28 -7.29 15.14
N ASP A 152 -5.01 -6.33 16.04
CA ASP A 152 -5.96 -5.26 16.38
C ASP A 152 -5.88 -4.14 15.34
N VAL A 153 -6.66 -4.29 14.27
CA VAL A 153 -6.75 -3.33 13.17
C VAL A 153 -8.18 -2.85 13.00
N GLU A 154 -8.36 -1.54 13.04
CA GLU A 154 -9.62 -0.89 12.72
C GLU A 154 -9.62 -0.45 11.25
N LEU A 155 -10.34 -1.19 10.41
CA LEU A 155 -10.53 -0.83 9.00
C LEU A 155 -11.67 0.19 8.92
N ILE A 156 -11.32 1.45 8.66
CA ILE A 156 -12.25 2.57 8.63
C ILE A 156 -12.50 2.95 7.16
N VAL A 157 -13.76 3.01 6.78
CA VAL A 157 -14.18 3.45 5.44
C VAL A 157 -14.71 4.87 5.54
N GLY A 158 -14.05 5.80 4.85
CA GLY A 158 -14.45 7.20 4.80
C GLY A 158 -13.33 8.12 4.31
N ASP A 159 -13.68 9.36 4.08
CA ASP A 159 -12.75 10.40 3.63
C ASP A 159 -11.89 10.89 4.81
N SER A 160 -10.57 10.65 4.75
CA SER A 160 -9.59 11.08 5.75
C SER A 160 -9.66 12.58 6.06
N ARG A 161 -10.08 13.39 5.09
CA ARG A 161 -10.21 14.84 5.20
C ARG A 161 -11.35 15.27 6.13
N THR A 162 -12.35 14.44 6.34
CA THR A 162 -13.57 14.76 7.10
C THR A 162 -13.85 13.84 8.29
N LEU A 163 -13.24 12.65 8.31
CA LEU A 163 -13.43 11.70 9.41
C LEU A 163 -12.94 12.24 10.74
N GLU A 164 -13.67 11.93 11.81
CA GLU A 164 -13.24 12.15 13.18
C GLU A 164 -12.99 10.78 13.84
N VAL A 165 -11.74 10.52 14.19
CA VAL A 165 -11.32 9.29 14.86
C VAL A 165 -10.38 9.65 16.01
N GLU A 166 -10.73 9.19 17.20
CA GLU A 166 -9.94 9.43 18.41
C GLU A 166 -8.78 8.43 18.49
N THR A 167 -7.64 8.83 17.97
CA THR A 167 -6.43 7.99 18.05
C THR A 167 -5.47 8.42 19.14
N GLY A 168 -5.52 9.69 19.57
CA GLY A 168 -4.45 10.29 20.38
C GLY A 168 -3.13 10.35 19.61
N GLU A 169 -2.02 10.49 20.32
CA GLU A 169 -0.69 10.40 19.74
C GLU A 169 -0.36 8.96 19.31
N VAL A 170 0.38 8.83 18.21
CA VAL A 170 0.78 7.56 17.64
C VAL A 170 2.29 7.52 17.38
N ASP A 171 2.83 6.32 17.22
CA ASP A 171 4.25 6.11 16.95
C ASP A 171 4.59 6.31 15.47
N LEU A 172 3.62 6.00 14.58
CA LEU A 172 3.82 6.03 13.14
C LEU A 172 2.55 6.44 12.42
N VAL A 173 2.71 7.28 11.39
CA VAL A 173 1.66 7.57 10.40
C VAL A 173 2.22 7.29 9.01
N LEU A 174 1.48 6.55 8.20
CA LEU A 174 1.72 6.37 6.77
C LEU A 174 0.65 7.13 5.99
N VAL A 175 1.07 8.04 5.11
CA VAL A 175 0.21 8.76 4.17
C VAL A 175 0.46 8.24 2.77
N ASP A 176 -0.51 7.53 2.22
CA ASP A 176 -0.50 6.88 0.90
C ASP A 176 -1.91 6.93 0.27
N GLY A 177 -2.62 8.05 0.46
CA GLY A 177 -4.01 8.21 0.02
C GLY A 177 -4.14 9.02 -1.28
N ASP A 178 -4.60 10.26 -1.16
CA ASP A 178 -4.72 11.19 -2.28
C ASP A 178 -3.36 11.83 -2.59
N HIS A 179 -2.79 11.54 -3.77
CA HIS A 179 -1.47 12.02 -4.16
C HIS A 179 -1.45 13.47 -4.67
N THR A 180 -2.56 14.23 -4.56
CA THR A 180 -2.56 15.66 -4.84
C THR A 180 -1.89 16.43 -3.70
N TYR A 181 -1.33 17.62 -3.99
CA TYR A 181 -0.74 18.47 -2.95
C TYR A 181 -1.72 18.76 -1.81
N GLU A 182 -2.96 19.13 -2.17
CA GLU A 182 -4.02 19.44 -1.20
C GLU A 182 -4.41 18.22 -0.36
N GLY A 183 -4.52 17.05 -0.98
CA GLY A 183 -4.85 15.80 -0.30
C GLY A 183 -3.78 15.43 0.71
N VAL A 184 -2.52 15.33 0.29
CA VAL A 184 -1.39 15.03 1.17
C VAL A 184 -1.26 16.06 2.29
N LYS A 185 -1.41 17.35 1.98
CA LYS A 185 -1.31 18.41 2.98
C LYS A 185 -2.37 18.28 4.07
N ILE A 186 -3.61 18.03 3.70
CA ILE A 186 -4.70 17.81 4.67
C ILE A 186 -4.44 16.55 5.51
N ASP A 187 -4.01 15.46 4.89
CA ASP A 187 -3.70 14.21 5.60
C ASP A 187 -2.55 14.39 6.59
N VAL A 188 -1.52 15.12 6.22
CA VAL A 188 -0.42 15.46 7.13
C VAL A 188 -0.89 16.33 8.30
N GLU A 189 -1.67 17.38 8.04
CA GLU A 189 -2.16 18.27 9.10
C GLU A 189 -3.10 17.55 10.07
N ARG A 190 -3.95 16.67 9.59
CA ARG A 190 -4.94 15.96 10.41
C ARG A 190 -4.38 14.74 11.12
N TRP A 191 -3.54 13.98 10.44
CA TRP A 191 -3.07 12.68 10.88
C TRP A 191 -1.56 12.67 11.14
N GLY A 192 -0.76 13.23 10.23
CA GLY A 192 0.70 13.27 10.34
C GLY A 192 1.18 13.96 11.61
N ARG A 193 0.51 15.03 12.01
CA ARG A 193 0.84 15.76 13.25
C ARG A 193 0.42 15.04 14.55
N ARG A 194 -0.21 13.88 14.46
CA ARG A 194 -0.46 13.01 15.62
C ARG A 194 0.73 12.12 15.96
N VAL A 195 1.74 12.08 15.11
CA VAL A 195 2.99 11.37 15.42
C VAL A 195 3.63 12.01 16.64
N ARG A 196 3.96 11.20 17.66
CA ARG A 196 4.69 11.71 18.85
C ARG A 196 6.10 12.18 18.49
N VAL A 197 6.72 12.98 19.34
CA VAL A 197 8.15 13.33 19.20
C VAL A 197 9.00 12.05 19.21
N GLY A 198 9.91 11.91 18.25
CA GLY A 198 10.68 10.70 18.00
C GLY A 198 9.94 9.61 17.25
N GLY A 199 8.69 9.84 16.87
CA GLY A 199 7.90 8.94 16.00
C GLY A 199 8.11 9.21 14.51
N ALA A 200 7.55 8.36 13.67
CA ALA A 200 7.75 8.36 12.23
C ALA A 200 6.53 8.83 11.44
N LEU A 201 6.72 9.80 10.55
CA LEU A 201 5.80 10.14 9.47
C LEU A 201 6.38 9.59 8.16
N LEU A 202 5.62 8.76 7.48
CA LEU A 202 5.97 8.16 6.20
C LEU A 202 5.08 8.76 5.12
N LEU A 203 5.68 9.33 4.08
CA LEU A 203 4.99 9.88 2.93
C LEU A 203 5.34 9.06 1.69
N ASP A 204 4.36 8.37 1.09
CA ASP A 204 4.57 7.75 -0.22
C ASP A 204 4.48 8.79 -1.33
N ASP A 205 5.06 8.49 -2.47
CA ASP A 205 5.16 9.40 -3.62
C ASP A 205 5.74 10.79 -3.28
N ALA A 206 6.63 10.87 -2.28
CA ALA A 206 7.27 12.12 -1.88
C ALA A 206 8.67 12.33 -2.47
N VAL A 207 9.22 11.31 -3.13
CA VAL A 207 10.57 11.34 -3.71
C VAL A 207 10.48 11.06 -5.21
N ASP A 208 11.16 11.90 -5.98
CA ASP A 208 11.20 11.74 -7.44
C ASP A 208 11.93 10.46 -7.85
N GLU A 209 11.35 9.75 -8.80
CA GLU A 209 11.95 8.59 -9.43
C GLU A 209 11.86 8.68 -10.96
N PRO A 210 12.92 8.27 -11.70
CA PRO A 210 12.95 8.38 -13.16
C PRO A 210 11.82 7.62 -13.88
N ILE A 211 11.29 6.57 -13.25
CA ILE A 211 10.25 5.69 -13.84
C ILE A 211 8.85 6.21 -13.54
N PHE A 212 8.63 6.79 -12.35
CA PHE A 212 7.31 7.20 -11.87
C PHE A 212 7.04 8.69 -11.98
N GLY A 213 8.03 9.48 -12.35
CA GLY A 213 7.89 10.92 -12.56
C GLY A 213 8.30 11.78 -11.38
N SER A 214 7.90 13.06 -11.43
CA SER A 214 8.23 14.05 -10.39
C SER A 214 7.07 14.21 -9.42
N HIS A 215 7.40 14.20 -8.14
CA HIS A 215 6.49 14.42 -7.01
C HIS A 215 6.76 15.78 -6.32
N ALA A 216 7.62 16.60 -6.91
CA ALA A 216 8.03 17.89 -6.34
C ALA A 216 6.88 18.86 -6.10
N GLU A 217 5.81 18.76 -6.87
CA GLU A 217 4.63 19.65 -6.77
C GLU A 217 3.48 19.04 -5.96
N THR A 218 3.66 17.83 -5.44
CA THR A 218 2.64 17.07 -4.69
C THR A 218 3.15 16.70 -3.29
N ALA A 219 3.30 15.43 -2.97
CA ALA A 219 3.79 14.98 -1.67
C ALA A 219 5.22 15.46 -1.36
N GLY A 220 6.08 15.56 -2.37
CA GLY A 220 7.43 16.12 -2.21
C GLY A 220 7.44 17.58 -1.77
N ARG A 221 6.47 18.38 -2.24
CA ARG A 221 6.30 19.76 -1.78
C ARG A 221 5.87 19.83 -0.32
N VAL A 222 4.90 18.99 0.09
CA VAL A 222 4.47 18.92 1.49
C VAL A 222 5.62 18.47 2.38
N MET A 223 6.42 17.49 1.95
CA MET A 223 7.64 17.08 2.65
C MET A 223 8.58 18.27 2.86
N GLN A 224 8.85 19.06 1.83
CA GLN A 224 9.75 20.22 1.94
C GLN A 224 9.21 21.29 2.91
N GLU A 225 7.90 21.57 2.85
CA GLU A 225 7.25 22.50 3.78
C GLU A 225 7.44 22.05 5.24
N LEU A 226 7.27 20.75 5.55
CA LEU A 226 7.48 20.18 6.89
C LEU A 226 8.94 20.30 7.36
N LEU A 227 9.90 20.11 6.46
CA LEU A 227 11.32 20.28 6.76
C LEU A 227 11.66 21.75 7.04
N ASP A 228 11.10 22.68 6.27
CA ASP A 228 11.31 24.12 6.44
C ASP A 228 10.67 24.64 7.74
N GLU A 229 9.54 24.10 8.16
CA GLU A 229 8.92 24.36 9.47
C GLU A 229 9.82 23.91 10.63
N GLY A 230 10.61 22.85 10.41
CA GLY A 230 11.56 22.31 11.37
C GLY A 230 10.93 21.47 12.49
N ASP A 231 9.68 21.05 12.34
CA ASP A 231 9.01 20.12 13.25
C ASP A 231 9.36 18.67 12.94
N PHE A 232 9.81 18.43 11.71
CA PHE A 232 10.22 17.12 11.22
C PHE A 232 11.65 17.18 10.64
N ALA A 233 12.34 16.04 10.70
CA ALA A 233 13.65 15.85 10.11
C ALA A 233 13.64 14.62 9.19
N LEU A 234 14.16 14.76 7.97
CA LEU A 234 14.30 13.65 7.03
C LEU A 234 15.31 12.62 7.55
N ARG A 235 14.90 11.36 7.66
CA ARG A 235 15.73 10.24 8.12
C ARG A 235 16.14 9.30 7.03
N ALA A 236 15.26 9.04 6.07
CA ALA A 236 15.55 8.16 4.94
C ALA A 236 14.65 8.47 3.75
N GLN A 237 15.13 8.06 2.58
CA GLN A 237 14.38 7.97 1.34
C GLN A 237 14.57 6.56 0.77
N VAL A 238 13.48 5.88 0.47
CA VAL A 238 13.51 4.53 -0.09
C VAL A 238 12.56 4.47 -1.28
N ASP A 239 13.14 4.43 -2.47
CA ASP A 239 12.39 4.60 -3.71
C ASP A 239 11.55 5.90 -3.61
N ARG A 240 10.22 5.85 -3.72
CA ARG A 240 9.35 7.03 -3.63
C ARG A 240 8.97 7.43 -2.19
N LEU A 241 9.27 6.58 -1.20
CA LEU A 241 8.91 6.79 0.20
C LEU A 241 9.88 7.74 0.89
N ALA A 242 9.37 8.74 1.59
CA ALA A 242 10.14 9.55 2.53
C ALA A 242 9.79 9.17 3.98
N HIS A 243 10.80 9.02 4.82
CA HIS A 243 10.67 8.87 6.27
C HIS A 243 11.11 10.15 6.97
N LEU A 244 10.18 10.77 7.65
CA LEU A 244 10.35 11.96 8.47
C LEU A 244 10.17 11.58 9.94
N GLU A 245 11.07 12.00 10.82
CA GLU A 245 10.93 11.85 12.27
C GLU A 245 10.46 13.17 12.87
N ARG A 246 9.44 13.12 13.72
CA ARG A 246 9.02 14.31 14.46
C ARG A 246 10.06 14.68 15.53
N VAL A 247 10.59 15.90 15.48
CA VAL A 247 11.66 16.36 16.36
C VAL A 247 11.20 17.36 17.42
N ARG A 248 10.01 17.93 17.25
CA ARG A 248 9.37 18.83 18.24
C ARG A 248 7.86 18.95 18.06
#